data_41548e62854ef1df6876ea6c7a22d6d6
#
_entry.id   41548e62854ef1df6876ea6c7a22d6d6
#
_cell.length_a   1.000
_cell.length_b   1.000
_cell.length_c   1.000
_cell.angle_alpha   90.00
_cell.angle_beta   90.00
_cell.angle_gamma   90.00
#
_symmetry.space_group_name_H-M   'P 1'
#
loop_
_entity.id
_entity.type
_entity.pdbx_description
1 polymer ?
#
loop_
_entity_poly.entity_id
_entity_poly.type
_entity_poly.pdbx_seq_one_letter_code
_entity_poly.pdbx_strand_id
1 'polypeptide(L)'
;MNNEKIVFVGGAMRSGTTILHRVLCTAEGSHPYIAESWYLLAQMRLYRDTLGHYELRGEDFFGPKANFDAHMRKLFEHHIDSILRLHSPATLAILKQPELTAQFPTLGRWFPRAHLVVNIRDPRDTIASIMVVMEKHRAAGIAPKSATRPAIGKLCNIFLGHYRWMETVKPQVAERIVLVRYETLMASPAETLHGLEQSLGVKFDMQRVMAFGEIREKSANLDAEHRLAHPFFGAYYSELYNKTLSDERIGRYAETLTAAEIGEIETRCAGFAAQYGYW
;
A
#
# COMPACT_ATOMS: atom_id res chain seq x y z
N MET A 1 15.46 18.74 -3.76
CA MET A 1 13.99 18.48 -3.55
C MET A 1 13.20 19.76 -3.16
N ASN A 2 13.37 20.87 -3.84
CA ASN A 2 12.66 22.12 -3.44
C ASN A 2 11.24 22.26 -4.02
N ASN A 3 10.88 21.54 -5.08
CA ASN A 3 9.56 21.63 -5.74
C ASN A 3 8.87 20.28 -5.98
N GLU A 4 9.47 19.16 -5.60
CA GLU A 4 8.91 17.84 -5.86
C GLU A 4 7.84 17.49 -4.83
N LYS A 5 6.73 16.97 -5.32
CA LYS A 5 5.67 16.42 -4.48
C LYS A 5 5.91 14.92 -4.27
N ILE A 6 5.64 14.42 -3.08
CA ILE A 6 5.76 13.01 -2.74
C ILE A 6 4.44 12.52 -2.17
N VAL A 7 3.98 11.39 -2.67
CA VAL A 7 2.82 10.66 -2.15
C VAL A 7 3.26 9.24 -1.80
N PHE A 8 3.17 8.88 -0.54
CA PHE A 8 3.32 7.49 -0.10
C PHE A 8 1.95 6.83 -0.05
N VAL A 9 1.83 5.68 -0.69
CA VAL A 9 0.56 4.93 -0.79
C VAL A 9 0.67 3.65 0.04
N GLY A 10 -0.22 3.50 0.99
CA GLY A 10 -0.27 2.36 1.90
C GLY A 10 -1.67 1.80 2.10
N GLY A 11 -1.78 0.92 3.07
CA GLY A 11 -2.97 0.13 3.43
C GLY A 11 -2.58 -1.32 3.65
N ALA A 12 -3.50 -2.14 4.11
CA ALA A 12 -3.24 -3.57 4.25
C ALA A 12 -2.98 -4.22 2.88
N MET A 13 -2.15 -5.26 2.86
CA MET A 13 -2.06 -6.12 1.67
C MET A 13 -3.46 -6.57 1.26
N ARG A 14 -3.72 -6.60 -0.04
CA ARG A 14 -5.01 -7.00 -0.63
C ARG A 14 -6.18 -6.05 -0.36
N SER A 15 -5.96 -4.90 0.25
CA SER A 15 -7.01 -3.88 0.38
C SER A 15 -7.29 -3.08 -0.91
N GLY A 16 -6.56 -3.31 -2.00
CA GLY A 16 -6.73 -2.58 -3.27
C GLY A 16 -5.68 -1.49 -3.50
N THR A 17 -4.58 -1.49 -2.77
CA THR A 17 -3.49 -0.50 -2.91
C THR A 17 -2.88 -0.44 -4.32
N THR A 18 -2.90 -1.54 -5.09
CA THR A 18 -2.39 -1.55 -6.46
C THR A 18 -3.26 -0.73 -7.41
N ILE A 19 -4.59 -0.86 -7.31
CA ILE A 19 -5.49 -0.07 -8.16
C ILE A 19 -5.48 1.40 -7.75
N LEU A 20 -5.44 1.69 -6.45
CA LEU A 20 -5.28 3.06 -5.96
C LEU A 20 -3.97 3.69 -6.47
N HIS A 21 -2.84 2.96 -6.41
CA HIS A 21 -1.56 3.43 -6.94
C HIS A 21 -1.65 3.74 -8.44
N ARG A 22 -2.30 2.86 -9.21
CA ARG A 22 -2.50 3.06 -10.65
C ARG A 22 -3.32 4.32 -10.92
N VAL A 23 -4.40 4.54 -10.16
CA VAL A 23 -5.21 5.76 -10.23
C VAL A 23 -4.37 6.99 -9.93
N LEU A 24 -3.61 6.98 -8.83
CA LEU A 24 -2.77 8.12 -8.44
C LEU A 24 -1.70 8.43 -9.49
N CYS A 25 -1.15 7.42 -10.17
CA CYS A 25 -0.19 7.61 -11.27
C CYS A 25 -0.79 8.21 -12.55
N THR A 26 -2.08 8.53 -12.59
CA THR A 26 -2.68 9.37 -13.65
C THR A 26 -2.61 10.85 -13.34
N ALA A 27 -2.12 11.25 -12.16
CA ALA A 27 -1.99 12.65 -11.78
C ALA A 27 -1.02 13.40 -12.68
N GLU A 28 -1.33 14.66 -12.97
CA GLU A 28 -0.43 15.54 -13.70
C GLU A 28 0.93 15.66 -13.00
N GLY A 29 2.00 15.54 -13.78
CA GLY A 29 3.37 15.57 -13.27
C GLY A 29 3.84 14.29 -12.59
N SER A 30 3.00 13.25 -12.49
CA SER A 30 3.42 11.96 -11.95
C SER A 30 4.30 11.19 -12.95
N HIS A 31 5.14 10.31 -12.39
CA HIS A 31 5.78 9.26 -13.20
C HIS A 31 4.73 8.22 -13.64
N PRO A 32 4.99 7.44 -14.71
CA PRO A 32 4.14 6.32 -15.09
C PRO A 32 3.96 5.33 -13.93
N TYR A 33 2.94 4.46 -14.02
CA TYR A 33 2.81 3.38 -13.04
C TYR A 33 4.10 2.54 -12.99
N ILE A 34 4.64 2.37 -11.79
CA ILE A 34 5.84 1.58 -11.49
C ILE A 34 5.53 0.47 -10.48
N ALA A 35 6.46 -0.45 -10.30
CA ALA A 35 6.35 -1.54 -9.34
C ALA A 35 6.27 -1.06 -7.89
N GLU A 36 5.96 -1.99 -6.99
CA GLU A 36 6.03 -1.77 -5.54
C GLU A 36 7.44 -1.37 -5.09
N SER A 37 7.50 -0.45 -4.14
CA SER A 37 8.75 0.15 -3.65
C SER A 37 9.53 -0.78 -2.69
N TRP A 38 9.86 -1.99 -3.16
CA TRP A 38 10.59 -3.01 -2.38
C TRP A 38 11.93 -2.50 -1.86
N TYR A 39 12.60 -1.65 -2.64
CA TYR A 39 13.87 -1.07 -2.23
C TYR A 39 13.70 -0.16 -1.00
N LEU A 40 12.66 0.69 -0.98
CA LEU A 40 12.34 1.52 0.18
C LEU A 40 11.96 0.68 1.40
N LEU A 41 11.23 -0.41 1.19
CA LEU A 41 10.92 -1.36 2.27
C LEU A 41 12.18 -1.98 2.85
N ALA A 42 13.14 -2.39 2.01
CA ALA A 42 14.41 -2.95 2.46
C ALA A 42 15.24 -1.93 3.27
N GLN A 43 15.31 -0.68 2.81
CA GLN A 43 15.95 0.40 3.54
C GLN A 43 15.26 0.66 4.90
N MET A 44 13.92 0.64 4.94
CA MET A 44 13.19 0.83 6.20
C MET A 44 13.37 -0.35 7.17
N ARG A 45 13.50 -1.57 6.66
CA ARG A 45 13.87 -2.74 7.50
C ARG A 45 15.25 -2.55 8.09
N LEU A 46 16.26 -2.20 7.28
CA LEU A 46 17.60 -1.88 7.75
C LEU A 46 17.59 -0.79 8.83
N TYR A 47 16.83 0.29 8.61
CA TYR A 47 16.68 1.37 9.57
C TYR A 47 16.15 0.87 10.92
N ARG A 48 15.06 0.08 10.90
CA ARG A 48 14.44 -0.45 12.12
C ARG A 48 15.33 -1.44 12.85
N ASP A 49 15.97 -2.35 12.12
CA ASP A 49 16.85 -3.36 12.68
C ASP A 49 18.07 -2.71 13.34
N THR A 50 18.64 -1.67 12.71
CA THR A 50 19.74 -0.90 13.29
C THR A 50 19.28 -0.14 14.53
N LEU A 51 18.11 0.53 14.51
CA LEU A 51 17.58 1.25 15.67
C LEU A 51 17.28 0.34 16.86
N GLY A 52 16.81 -0.89 16.62
CA GLY A 52 16.52 -1.86 17.66
C GLY A 52 17.76 -2.26 18.49
N HIS A 53 18.96 -2.06 17.92
CA HIS A 53 20.24 -2.38 18.55
C HIS A 53 21.28 -1.26 18.34
N TYR A 54 20.83 -0.01 18.36
CA TYR A 54 21.63 1.14 17.92
C TYR A 54 22.94 1.28 18.68
N GLU A 55 22.93 1.15 19.99
CA GLU A 55 24.08 1.26 20.86
C GLU A 55 25.18 0.22 20.54
N LEU A 56 24.76 -0.93 19.98
CA LEU A 56 25.68 -2.02 19.60
C LEU A 56 26.09 -2.01 18.12
N ARG A 57 25.30 -1.37 17.25
CA ARG A 57 25.43 -1.53 15.80
C ARG A 57 25.49 -0.22 15.01
N GLY A 58 25.18 0.90 15.63
CA GLY A 58 25.03 2.18 14.95
C GLY A 58 25.87 3.30 15.54
N GLU A 59 26.05 3.33 16.86
CA GLU A 59 26.62 4.47 17.55
C GLU A 59 28.07 4.75 17.12
N ASP A 60 28.89 3.72 16.97
CA ASP A 60 30.29 3.84 16.51
C ASP A 60 30.42 4.38 15.08
N PHE A 61 29.37 4.19 14.25
CA PHE A 61 29.40 4.60 12.83
C PHE A 61 28.73 5.94 12.58
N PHE A 62 27.72 6.26 13.36
CA PHE A 62 26.87 7.43 13.10
C PHE A 62 26.84 8.44 14.28
N GLY A 63 27.36 8.08 15.47
CA GLY A 63 27.23 8.89 16.69
C GLY A 63 25.79 8.96 17.18
N PRO A 64 25.22 10.12 17.48
CA PRO A 64 23.83 10.24 17.93
C PRO A 64 22.82 9.66 16.93
N LYS A 65 21.74 9.03 17.43
CA LYS A 65 20.64 8.46 16.60
C LYS A 65 20.11 9.42 15.54
N ALA A 66 20.11 10.73 15.81
CA ALA A 66 19.68 11.77 14.87
C ALA A 66 20.52 11.80 13.58
N ASN A 67 21.82 11.48 13.65
CA ASN A 67 22.68 11.41 12.47
C ASN A 67 22.31 10.22 11.58
N PHE A 68 22.04 9.08 12.20
CA PHE A 68 21.57 7.89 11.45
C PHE A 68 20.21 8.15 10.82
N ASP A 69 19.30 8.78 11.55
CA ASP A 69 17.98 9.21 11.03
C ASP A 69 18.15 10.11 9.79
N ALA A 70 19.03 11.10 9.86
CA ALA A 70 19.33 12.00 8.76
C ALA A 70 20.01 11.27 7.57
N HIS A 71 20.91 10.31 7.84
CA HIS A 71 21.54 9.48 6.83
C HIS A 71 20.52 8.65 6.05
N MET A 72 19.64 7.95 6.76
CA MET A 72 18.60 7.13 6.14
C MET A 72 17.62 7.97 5.34
N ARG A 73 17.21 9.12 5.84
CA ARG A 73 16.39 10.08 5.11
C ARG A 73 17.04 10.47 3.77
N LYS A 74 18.33 10.79 3.76
CA LYS A 74 19.06 11.13 2.51
C LYS A 74 19.10 9.98 1.51
N LEU A 75 19.20 8.72 1.97
CA LEU A 75 19.10 7.57 1.08
C LEU A 75 17.73 7.48 0.41
N PHE A 76 16.65 7.73 1.15
CA PHE A 76 15.31 7.79 0.59
C PHE A 76 15.17 8.95 -0.41
N GLU A 77 15.64 10.15 -0.05
CA GLU A 77 15.64 11.32 -0.95
C GLU A 77 16.37 11.00 -2.26
N HIS A 78 17.57 10.42 -2.18
CA HIS A 78 18.35 10.06 -3.37
C HIS A 78 17.62 9.05 -4.26
N HIS A 79 16.94 8.07 -3.69
CA HIS A 79 16.17 7.08 -4.45
C HIS A 79 14.97 7.73 -5.14
N ILE A 80 14.23 8.60 -4.44
CA ILE A 80 13.10 9.34 -5.00
C ILE A 80 13.57 10.24 -6.16
N ASP A 81 14.65 10.99 -5.98
CA ASP A 81 15.26 11.81 -7.03
C ASP A 81 15.67 10.96 -8.25
N SER A 82 16.19 9.76 -8.02
CA SER A 82 16.57 8.85 -9.11
C SER A 82 15.36 8.36 -9.90
N ILE A 83 14.24 8.08 -9.25
CA ILE A 83 12.97 7.73 -9.92
C ILE A 83 12.49 8.90 -10.78
N LEU A 84 12.45 10.12 -10.21
CA LEU A 84 12.01 11.30 -10.95
C LEU A 84 12.90 11.63 -12.14
N ARG A 85 14.23 11.50 -11.99
CA ARG A 85 15.16 11.66 -13.12
C ARG A 85 14.95 10.61 -14.21
N LEU A 86 14.75 9.35 -13.82
CA LEU A 86 14.49 8.26 -14.78
C LEU A 86 13.22 8.49 -15.59
N HIS A 87 12.23 9.11 -14.98
CA HIS A 87 10.92 9.38 -15.57
C HIS A 87 10.70 10.87 -15.89
N SER A 88 11.79 11.64 -16.17
CA SER A 88 11.68 13.04 -16.55
C SER A 88 10.69 13.24 -17.72
N PRO A 89 9.82 14.25 -17.67
CA PRO A 89 9.81 15.44 -16.80
C PRO A 89 8.94 15.28 -15.50
N ALA A 90 8.80 14.10 -14.94
CA ALA A 90 7.99 13.91 -13.75
C ALA A 90 8.50 14.75 -12.56
N THR A 91 7.57 15.34 -11.81
CA THR A 91 7.81 16.16 -10.62
C THR A 91 7.04 15.66 -9.39
N LEU A 92 6.24 14.61 -9.55
CA LEU A 92 5.44 13.99 -8.52
C LEU A 92 5.84 12.50 -8.38
N ALA A 93 6.42 12.14 -7.25
CA ALA A 93 6.73 10.76 -6.90
C ALA A 93 5.56 10.12 -6.15
N ILE A 94 5.03 9.03 -6.68
CA ILE A 94 3.95 8.23 -6.08
C ILE A 94 4.48 6.84 -5.79
N LEU A 95 4.70 6.52 -4.53
CA LEU A 95 5.43 5.34 -4.09
C LEU A 95 4.54 4.43 -3.24
N LYS A 96 4.29 3.23 -3.72
CA LYS A 96 3.39 2.28 -3.08
C LYS A 96 4.13 1.07 -2.55
N GLN A 97 3.91 0.79 -1.27
CA GLN A 97 4.31 -0.46 -0.63
C GLN A 97 3.44 -0.71 0.61
N PRO A 98 2.58 -1.73 0.63
CA PRO A 98 1.67 -1.98 1.74
C PRO A 98 2.38 -2.08 3.10
N GLU A 99 3.50 -2.77 3.17
CA GLU A 99 4.24 -2.98 4.41
C GLU A 99 4.92 -1.70 4.94
N LEU A 100 5.09 -0.67 4.11
CA LEU A 100 5.57 0.65 4.59
C LEU A 100 4.49 1.43 5.34
N THR A 101 3.22 1.03 5.26
CA THR A 101 2.11 1.76 5.91
C THR A 101 2.36 1.93 7.40
N ALA A 102 2.82 0.91 8.10
CA ALA A 102 3.16 0.98 9.52
C ALA A 102 4.35 1.93 9.82
N GLN A 103 5.07 2.40 8.80
CA GLN A 103 6.21 3.31 8.92
C GLN A 103 5.86 4.75 8.51
N PHE A 104 4.62 5.02 8.18
CA PHE A 104 4.16 6.35 7.79
C PHE A 104 4.43 7.44 8.84
N PRO A 105 4.40 7.19 10.16
CA PRO A 105 4.87 8.17 11.14
C PRO A 105 6.32 8.61 10.92
N THR A 106 7.22 7.68 10.59
CA THR A 106 8.62 7.98 10.30
C THR A 106 8.77 8.71 8.96
N LEU A 107 8.11 8.22 7.91
CA LEU A 107 8.12 8.85 6.58
C LEU A 107 7.52 10.26 6.63
N GLY A 108 6.41 10.45 7.35
CA GLY A 108 5.79 11.75 7.53
C GLY A 108 6.67 12.75 8.29
N ARG A 109 7.53 12.27 9.20
CA ARG A 109 8.54 13.09 9.89
C ARG A 109 9.71 13.44 8.97
N TRP A 110 10.18 12.48 8.17
CA TRP A 110 11.29 12.70 7.24
C TRP A 110 10.89 13.61 6.07
N PHE A 111 9.66 13.48 5.60
CA PHE A 111 9.12 14.20 4.45
C PHE A 111 7.91 15.05 4.85
N PRO A 112 8.12 16.22 5.48
CA PRO A 112 7.04 17.02 6.07
C PRO A 112 6.08 17.63 5.05
N ARG A 113 6.37 17.54 3.74
CA ARG A 113 5.48 17.96 2.64
C ARG A 113 4.84 16.78 1.88
N ALA A 114 5.20 15.54 2.24
CA ALA A 114 4.61 14.37 1.61
C ALA A 114 3.18 14.12 2.11
N HIS A 115 2.32 13.66 1.23
CA HIS A 115 1.01 13.11 1.59
C HIS A 115 1.11 11.61 1.85
N LEU A 116 0.32 11.13 2.79
CA LEU A 116 0.25 9.73 3.20
C LEU A 116 -1.15 9.21 2.83
N VAL A 117 -1.27 8.62 1.65
CA VAL A 117 -2.54 8.09 1.16
C VAL A 117 -2.71 6.67 1.68
N VAL A 118 -3.73 6.44 2.48
CA VAL A 118 -3.99 5.15 3.13
C VAL A 118 -5.29 4.56 2.59
N ASN A 119 -5.17 3.42 1.91
CA ASN A 119 -6.34 2.68 1.45
C ASN A 119 -6.92 1.86 2.59
N ILE A 120 -8.22 2.00 2.81
CA ILE A 120 -9.01 1.17 3.75
C ILE A 120 -10.00 0.32 2.97
N ARG A 121 -10.28 -0.87 3.45
CA ARG A 121 -11.23 -1.81 2.87
C ARG A 121 -11.84 -2.68 3.96
N ASP A 122 -13.01 -3.23 3.70
CA ASP A 122 -13.65 -4.21 4.57
C ASP A 122 -12.65 -5.31 5.00
N PRO A 123 -12.43 -5.48 6.31
CA PRO A 123 -11.51 -6.51 6.83
C PRO A 123 -11.84 -7.92 6.34
N ARG A 124 -13.13 -8.24 6.19
CA ARG A 124 -13.59 -9.57 5.74
C ARG A 124 -13.13 -9.83 4.30
N ASP A 125 -13.36 -8.88 3.39
CA ASP A 125 -12.92 -9.00 1.99
C ASP A 125 -11.39 -9.02 1.86
N THR A 126 -10.71 -8.21 2.67
CA THR A 126 -9.25 -8.14 2.67
C THR A 126 -8.64 -9.46 3.13
N ILE A 127 -9.12 -10.01 4.25
CA ILE A 127 -8.64 -11.28 4.80
C ILE A 127 -9.00 -12.46 3.89
N ALA A 128 -10.21 -12.49 3.33
CA ALA A 128 -10.57 -13.49 2.31
C ALA A 128 -9.62 -13.47 1.12
N SER A 129 -9.28 -12.29 0.61
CA SER A 129 -8.32 -12.15 -0.49
C SER A 129 -6.90 -12.59 -0.11
N ILE A 130 -6.45 -12.40 1.13
CA ILE A 130 -5.17 -12.92 1.63
C ILE A 130 -5.21 -14.45 1.67
N MET A 131 -6.31 -15.04 2.15
CA MET A 131 -6.49 -16.50 2.19
C MET A 131 -6.35 -17.13 0.81
N VAL A 132 -7.00 -16.55 -0.22
CA VAL A 132 -6.88 -17.03 -1.60
C VAL A 132 -5.43 -17.01 -2.09
N VAL A 133 -4.66 -15.95 -1.80
CA VAL A 133 -3.23 -15.88 -2.16
C VAL A 133 -2.43 -16.97 -1.46
N MET A 134 -2.67 -17.20 -0.18
CA MET A 134 -1.97 -18.24 0.58
C MET A 134 -2.28 -19.65 0.07
N GLU A 135 -3.52 -19.90 -0.35
CA GLU A 135 -3.90 -21.16 -0.99
C GLU A 135 -3.22 -21.37 -2.34
N LYS A 136 -3.13 -20.31 -3.16
CA LYS A 136 -2.36 -20.35 -4.42
C LYS A 136 -0.87 -20.65 -4.16
N HIS A 137 -0.25 -20.03 -3.14
CA HIS A 137 1.14 -20.33 -2.76
C HIS A 137 1.32 -21.80 -2.35
N ARG A 138 0.38 -22.34 -1.58
CA ARG A 138 0.39 -23.75 -1.19
C ARG A 138 0.25 -24.67 -2.40
N ALA A 139 -0.68 -24.39 -3.30
CA ALA A 139 -0.88 -25.14 -4.53
C ALA A 139 0.36 -25.10 -5.44
N ALA A 140 1.07 -23.97 -5.48
CA ALA A 140 2.31 -23.81 -6.24
C ALA A 140 3.57 -24.39 -5.55
N GLY A 141 3.42 -25.02 -4.37
CA GLY A 141 4.54 -25.60 -3.61
C GLY A 141 5.51 -24.58 -2.98
N ILE A 142 5.14 -23.31 -2.93
CA ILE A 142 5.93 -22.22 -2.33
C ILE A 142 5.85 -22.29 -0.81
N ALA A 143 4.66 -22.58 -0.28
CA ALA A 143 4.47 -22.86 1.13
C ALA A 143 4.61 -24.38 1.39
N PRO A 144 5.13 -24.81 2.56
CA PRO A 144 5.19 -26.22 2.91
C PRO A 144 3.81 -26.88 2.77
N LYS A 145 3.75 -28.10 2.21
CA LYS A 145 2.48 -28.87 2.09
C LYS A 145 1.81 -29.11 3.46
N SER A 146 2.60 -29.14 4.52
CA SER A 146 2.15 -29.22 5.91
C SER A 146 1.62 -27.90 6.50
N ALA A 147 1.72 -26.81 5.75
CA ALA A 147 1.20 -25.51 6.21
C ALA A 147 -0.32 -25.59 6.35
N THR A 148 -0.81 -25.52 7.56
CA THR A 148 -2.24 -25.40 7.87
C THR A 148 -2.80 -24.06 7.37
N ARG A 149 -4.11 -24.01 7.16
CA ARG A 149 -4.81 -22.75 6.91
C ARG A 149 -4.46 -21.76 8.03
N PRO A 150 -4.06 -20.52 7.72
CA PRO A 150 -3.66 -19.57 8.76
C PRO A 150 -4.81 -19.29 9.71
N ALA A 151 -4.50 -19.17 10.99
CA ALA A 151 -5.49 -18.74 11.97
C ALA A 151 -5.98 -17.32 11.66
N ILE A 152 -7.30 -17.14 11.65
CA ILE A 152 -7.96 -15.85 11.37
C ILE A 152 -7.41 -14.75 12.28
N GLY A 153 -7.25 -15.02 13.58
CA GLY A 153 -6.69 -14.08 14.53
C GLY A 153 -5.31 -13.54 14.13
N LYS A 154 -4.45 -14.36 13.51
CA LYS A 154 -3.16 -13.91 12.98
C LYS A 154 -3.35 -12.95 11.80
N LEU A 155 -4.28 -13.24 10.90
CA LEU A 155 -4.57 -12.37 9.74
C LEU A 155 -5.20 -11.05 10.17
N CYS A 156 -6.10 -11.06 11.16
CA CYS A 156 -6.63 -9.83 11.77
C CYS A 156 -5.52 -8.98 12.39
N ASN A 157 -4.57 -9.57 13.10
CA ASN A 157 -3.45 -8.85 13.68
C ASN A 157 -2.53 -8.23 12.61
N ILE A 158 -2.27 -8.94 11.51
CA ILE A 158 -1.53 -8.43 10.37
C ILE A 158 -2.29 -7.26 9.73
N PHE A 159 -3.58 -7.42 9.48
CA PHE A 159 -4.45 -6.38 8.91
C PHE A 159 -4.42 -5.11 9.78
N LEU A 160 -4.78 -5.23 11.06
CA LEU A 160 -4.82 -4.10 11.99
C LEU A 160 -3.45 -3.45 12.19
N GLY A 161 -2.36 -4.23 12.10
CA GLY A 161 -0.99 -3.73 12.21
C GLY A 161 -0.63 -2.67 11.17
N HIS A 162 -1.33 -2.61 10.03
CA HIS A 162 -1.14 -1.55 9.05
C HIS A 162 -1.77 -0.22 9.46
N TYR A 163 -2.72 -0.22 10.41
CA TYR A 163 -3.55 0.95 10.72
C TYR A 163 -3.38 1.48 12.16
N ARG A 164 -2.96 0.65 13.12
CA ARG A 164 -2.83 1.03 14.56
C ARG A 164 -2.04 2.31 14.82
N TRP A 165 -1.04 2.61 13.99
CA TRP A 165 -0.24 3.82 14.14
C TRP A 165 -1.07 5.11 13.98
N MET A 166 -2.20 5.06 13.28
CA MET A 166 -3.07 6.23 13.09
C MET A 166 -3.73 6.68 14.40
N GLU A 167 -3.87 5.80 15.38
CA GLU A 167 -4.43 6.11 16.70
C GLU A 167 -3.50 7.00 17.54
N THR A 168 -2.20 6.95 17.28
CA THR A 168 -1.17 7.62 18.09
C THR A 168 -0.28 8.56 17.29
N VAL A 169 -0.61 8.79 16.03
CA VAL A 169 0.19 9.65 15.15
C VAL A 169 0.12 11.11 15.60
N LYS A 170 1.26 11.80 15.49
CA LYS A 170 1.32 13.24 15.83
C LYS A 170 0.44 14.07 14.89
N PRO A 171 -0.22 15.14 15.39
CA PRO A 171 -1.13 15.99 14.59
C PRO A 171 -0.53 16.44 13.27
N GLN A 172 0.74 16.91 13.26
CA GLN A 172 1.42 17.40 12.06
C GLN A 172 1.58 16.33 10.96
N VAL A 173 1.55 15.04 11.30
CA VAL A 173 1.52 13.94 10.34
C VAL A 173 0.08 13.58 9.99
N ALA A 174 -0.81 13.60 10.98
CA ALA A 174 -2.23 13.26 10.81
C ALA A 174 -2.91 14.15 9.75
N GLU A 175 -2.63 15.45 9.74
CA GLU A 175 -3.18 16.44 8.78
C GLU A 175 -2.85 16.12 7.31
N ARG A 176 -1.86 15.26 7.06
CA ARG A 176 -1.42 14.88 5.71
C ARG A 176 -1.82 13.45 5.35
N ILE A 177 -2.61 12.79 6.21
CA ILE A 177 -3.19 11.48 5.93
C ILE A 177 -4.43 11.70 5.10
N VAL A 178 -4.47 11.06 3.94
CA VAL A 178 -5.65 11.02 3.06
C VAL A 178 -6.17 9.59 3.04
N LEU A 179 -7.35 9.39 3.61
CA LEU A 179 -7.99 8.07 3.60
C LEU A 179 -8.76 7.87 2.30
N VAL A 180 -8.56 6.71 1.69
CA VAL A 180 -9.34 6.28 0.52
C VAL A 180 -10.03 4.97 0.86
N ARG A 181 -11.35 4.96 0.78
CA ARG A 181 -12.14 3.75 0.93
C ARG A 181 -12.21 3.02 -0.39
N TYR A 182 -11.77 1.75 -0.42
CA TYR A 182 -11.76 0.93 -1.63
C TYR A 182 -13.14 0.87 -2.28
N GLU A 183 -14.16 0.63 -1.48
CA GLU A 183 -15.54 0.48 -1.94
C GLU A 183 -16.05 1.77 -2.62
N THR A 184 -15.73 2.94 -2.06
CA THR A 184 -16.11 4.23 -2.65
C THR A 184 -15.35 4.49 -3.94
N LEU A 185 -14.04 4.17 -3.98
CA LEU A 185 -13.25 4.29 -5.21
C LEU A 185 -13.80 3.41 -6.34
N MET A 186 -14.30 2.21 -6.02
CA MET A 186 -14.88 1.31 -7.02
C MET A 186 -16.27 1.73 -7.48
N ALA A 187 -17.13 2.17 -6.55
CA ALA A 187 -18.50 2.55 -6.83
C ALA A 187 -18.65 3.97 -7.40
N SER A 188 -17.81 4.91 -6.96
CA SER A 188 -17.88 6.34 -7.31
C SER A 188 -16.51 6.91 -7.59
N PRO A 189 -15.80 6.44 -8.63
CA PRO A 189 -14.43 6.87 -8.93
C PRO A 189 -14.32 8.37 -9.15
N ALA A 190 -15.28 9.00 -9.83
CA ALA A 190 -15.25 10.43 -10.12
C ALA A 190 -15.28 11.29 -8.85
N GLU A 191 -16.14 10.95 -7.89
CA GLU A 191 -16.25 11.63 -6.61
C GLU A 191 -14.98 11.44 -5.78
N THR A 192 -14.47 10.20 -5.74
CA THR A 192 -13.23 9.87 -5.03
C THR A 192 -12.04 10.65 -5.59
N LEU A 193 -11.92 10.74 -6.93
CA LEU A 193 -10.85 11.49 -7.56
C LEU A 193 -10.95 12.99 -7.26
N HIS A 194 -12.17 13.55 -7.31
CA HIS A 194 -12.36 14.95 -6.96
C HIS A 194 -11.89 15.27 -5.53
N GLY A 195 -12.23 14.41 -4.55
CA GLY A 195 -11.74 14.55 -3.18
C GLY A 195 -10.21 14.41 -3.06
N LEU A 196 -9.62 13.50 -3.83
CA LEU A 196 -8.17 13.34 -3.90
C LEU A 196 -7.47 14.55 -4.54
N GLU A 197 -8.05 15.15 -5.61
CA GLU A 197 -7.54 16.39 -6.21
C GLU A 197 -7.45 17.53 -5.19
N GLN A 198 -8.51 17.70 -4.41
CA GLN A 198 -8.55 18.72 -3.37
C GLN A 198 -7.51 18.47 -2.28
N SER A 199 -7.40 17.20 -1.83
CA SER A 199 -6.49 16.83 -0.74
C SER A 199 -5.02 16.87 -1.13
N LEU A 200 -4.69 16.48 -2.37
CA LEU A 200 -3.30 16.35 -2.84
C LEU A 200 -2.83 17.58 -3.62
N GLY A 201 -3.74 18.45 -4.04
CA GLY A 201 -3.40 19.62 -4.87
C GLY A 201 -2.85 19.23 -6.24
N VAL A 202 -3.41 18.20 -6.86
CA VAL A 202 -3.07 17.68 -8.20
C VAL A 202 -4.33 17.53 -9.04
N LYS A 203 -4.17 17.30 -10.34
CA LYS A 203 -5.27 16.94 -11.24
C LYS A 203 -5.08 15.52 -11.75
N PHE A 204 -6.16 14.75 -11.85
CA PHE A 204 -6.13 13.39 -12.39
C PHE A 204 -6.70 13.33 -13.81
N ASP A 205 -6.15 12.44 -14.61
CA ASP A 205 -6.69 12.10 -15.93
C ASP A 205 -7.85 11.10 -15.76
N MET A 206 -9.07 11.63 -15.62
CA MET A 206 -10.29 10.83 -15.45
C MET A 206 -10.54 9.91 -16.65
N GLN A 207 -10.24 10.35 -17.86
CA GLN A 207 -10.45 9.54 -19.08
C GLN A 207 -9.55 8.31 -19.02
N ARG A 208 -8.31 8.49 -18.65
CA ARG A 208 -7.35 7.38 -18.45
C ARG A 208 -7.79 6.42 -17.35
N VAL A 209 -8.29 6.92 -16.23
CA VAL A 209 -8.82 6.07 -15.15
C VAL A 209 -9.98 5.21 -15.63
N MET A 210 -10.92 5.79 -16.35
CA MET A 210 -12.07 5.06 -16.87
C MET A 210 -11.70 4.06 -17.99
N ALA A 211 -10.59 4.29 -18.69
CA ALA A 211 -10.10 3.44 -19.77
C ALA A 211 -9.10 2.37 -19.30
N PHE A 212 -8.95 2.09 -18.02
CA PHE A 212 -7.97 1.11 -17.52
C PHE A 212 -8.11 -0.29 -18.10
N GLY A 213 -9.30 -0.69 -18.52
CA GLY A 213 -9.53 -1.95 -19.23
C GLY A 213 -8.93 -2.01 -20.63
N GLU A 214 -8.68 -0.86 -21.25
CA GLU A 214 -8.20 -0.72 -22.64
C GLU A 214 -6.71 -0.39 -22.71
N ILE A 215 -6.15 0.19 -21.64
CA ILE A 215 -4.76 0.64 -21.57
C ILE A 215 -3.87 -0.45 -20.99
N ARG A 216 -2.92 -0.95 -21.77
CA ARG A 216 -1.84 -1.81 -21.28
C ARG A 216 -0.72 -0.96 -20.70
N GLU A 217 -0.59 -0.99 -19.39
CA GLU A 217 0.56 -0.39 -18.70
C GLU A 217 1.82 -1.23 -18.98
N LYS A 218 2.92 -0.57 -19.35
CA LYS A 218 4.22 -1.21 -19.58
C LYS A 218 4.93 -1.58 -18.27
N SER A 219 4.23 -2.19 -17.34
CA SER A 219 4.81 -2.62 -16.08
C SER A 219 4.68 -4.12 -15.91
N ALA A 220 5.80 -4.80 -15.67
CA ALA A 220 5.84 -6.23 -15.39
C ALA A 220 4.87 -6.65 -14.26
N ASN A 221 4.53 -5.75 -13.34
CA ASN A 221 3.57 -6.02 -12.27
C ASN A 221 2.12 -6.15 -12.74
N LEU A 222 1.77 -5.56 -13.88
CA LEU A 222 0.44 -5.64 -14.48
C LEU A 222 0.41 -6.59 -15.67
N ASP A 223 1.56 -7.07 -16.12
CA ASP A 223 1.68 -8.06 -17.17
C ASP A 223 1.35 -9.46 -16.61
N ALA A 224 0.26 -10.05 -17.14
CA ALA A 224 -0.21 -11.37 -16.71
C ALA A 224 0.83 -12.44 -17.01
N GLU A 225 1.40 -12.46 -18.21
CA GLU A 225 2.35 -13.49 -18.66
C GLU A 225 3.60 -13.46 -17.78
N HIS A 226 4.18 -12.28 -17.58
CA HIS A 226 5.37 -12.11 -16.74
C HIS A 226 5.11 -12.49 -15.28
N ARG A 227 3.96 -12.10 -14.72
CA ARG A 227 3.61 -12.41 -13.33
C ARG A 227 3.30 -13.88 -13.11
N LEU A 228 2.53 -14.50 -13.99
CA LEU A 228 2.15 -15.90 -13.87
C LEU A 228 3.32 -16.85 -14.14
N ALA A 229 4.31 -16.43 -14.92
CA ALA A 229 5.55 -17.18 -15.11
C ALA A 229 6.38 -17.33 -13.81
N HIS A 230 6.20 -16.41 -12.83
CA HIS A 230 6.91 -16.48 -11.55
C HIS A 230 5.95 -17.01 -10.45
N PRO A 231 6.13 -18.23 -9.91
CA PRO A 231 5.18 -18.87 -8.98
C PRO A 231 4.80 -17.99 -7.79
N PHE A 232 5.78 -17.35 -7.15
CA PHE A 232 5.55 -16.50 -5.99
C PHE A 232 4.70 -15.26 -6.34
N PHE A 233 5.06 -14.52 -7.37
CA PHE A 233 4.34 -13.30 -7.75
C PHE A 233 3.02 -13.59 -8.45
N GLY A 234 2.90 -14.73 -9.14
CA GLY A 234 1.67 -15.17 -9.79
C GLY A 234 0.49 -15.32 -8.83
N ALA A 235 0.75 -15.76 -7.59
CA ALA A 235 -0.29 -15.89 -6.57
C ALA A 235 -0.95 -14.54 -6.21
N TYR A 236 -0.19 -13.45 -6.31
CA TYR A 236 -0.70 -12.08 -6.05
C TYR A 236 -1.38 -11.45 -7.27
N TYR A 237 -1.23 -12.03 -8.45
CA TYR A 237 -1.85 -11.49 -9.64
C TYR A 237 -3.37 -11.51 -9.55
N SER A 238 -4.00 -10.43 -10.02
CA SER A 238 -5.45 -10.32 -10.15
C SER A 238 -5.79 -9.93 -11.59
N GLU A 239 -6.72 -10.66 -12.18
CA GLU A 239 -7.25 -10.34 -13.51
C GLU A 239 -7.86 -8.93 -13.60
N LEU A 240 -8.26 -8.38 -12.44
CA LEU A 240 -8.81 -7.02 -12.37
C LEU A 240 -7.76 -5.93 -12.61
N TYR A 241 -6.46 -6.24 -12.55
CA TYR A 241 -5.41 -5.23 -12.78
C TYR A 241 -5.47 -4.60 -14.18
N ASN A 242 -6.02 -5.33 -15.16
CA ASN A 242 -6.16 -4.87 -16.54
C ASN A 242 -7.63 -4.65 -16.93
N LYS A 243 -8.53 -4.52 -15.97
CA LYS A 243 -9.94 -4.20 -16.20
C LYS A 243 -10.26 -2.77 -15.75
N THR A 244 -11.36 -2.26 -16.22
CA THR A 244 -12.02 -1.04 -15.71
C THR A 244 -12.34 -1.22 -14.23
N LEU A 245 -12.41 -0.11 -13.48
CA LEU A 245 -12.83 -0.15 -12.08
C LEU A 245 -14.20 -0.82 -11.95
N SER A 246 -14.33 -1.77 -11.04
CA SER A 246 -15.60 -2.46 -10.79
C SER A 246 -15.72 -2.85 -9.32
N ASP A 247 -16.94 -2.99 -8.86
CA ASP A 247 -17.31 -3.42 -7.52
C ASP A 247 -17.38 -4.95 -7.32
N GLU A 248 -17.04 -5.72 -8.36
CA GLU A 248 -17.11 -7.20 -8.38
C GLU A 248 -16.48 -7.90 -7.18
N ARG A 249 -15.58 -7.25 -6.46
CA ARG A 249 -14.86 -7.82 -5.31
C ARG A 249 -15.34 -7.30 -3.96
N ILE A 250 -16.44 -6.54 -3.94
CA ILE A 250 -17.03 -6.04 -2.72
C ILE A 250 -18.02 -7.06 -2.17
N GLY A 251 -17.89 -7.39 -0.89
CA GLY A 251 -18.80 -8.31 -0.20
C GLY A 251 -18.63 -9.80 -0.54
N ARG A 252 -17.56 -10.18 -1.25
CA ARG A 252 -17.36 -11.58 -1.69
C ARG A 252 -16.65 -12.47 -0.68
N TYR A 253 -16.41 -11.98 0.50
CA TYR A 253 -15.72 -12.72 1.57
C TYR A 253 -16.43 -14.04 1.93
N ALA A 254 -17.76 -14.09 1.87
CA ALA A 254 -18.55 -15.29 2.17
C ALA A 254 -18.33 -16.46 1.18
N GLU A 255 -17.74 -16.20 0.01
CA GLU A 255 -17.37 -17.26 -0.94
C GLU A 255 -16.10 -18.01 -0.51
N THR A 256 -15.31 -17.40 0.39
CA THR A 256 -14.02 -17.93 0.84
C THR A 256 -13.99 -18.30 2.32
N LEU A 257 -14.71 -17.53 3.14
CA LEU A 257 -14.72 -17.64 4.60
C LEU A 257 -15.95 -18.40 5.09
N THR A 258 -15.77 -19.21 6.11
CA THR A 258 -16.88 -19.82 6.86
C THR A 258 -17.56 -18.82 7.77
N ALA A 259 -18.79 -19.09 8.20
CA ALA A 259 -19.52 -18.23 9.16
C ALA A 259 -18.74 -18.01 10.48
N ALA A 260 -18.04 -19.03 10.97
CA ALA A 260 -17.21 -18.93 12.18
C ALA A 260 -16.00 -17.99 11.96
N GLU A 261 -15.35 -18.07 10.80
CA GLU A 261 -14.24 -17.19 10.44
C GLU A 261 -14.69 -15.74 10.29
N ILE A 262 -15.86 -15.52 9.68
CA ILE A 262 -16.48 -14.19 9.56
C ILE A 262 -16.76 -13.62 10.96
N GLY A 263 -17.39 -14.35 11.84
CA GLY A 263 -17.66 -13.92 13.20
C GLY A 263 -16.39 -13.60 14.01
N GLU A 264 -15.30 -14.38 13.81
CA GLU A 264 -14.01 -14.08 14.43
C GLU A 264 -13.42 -12.76 13.89
N ILE A 265 -13.49 -12.50 12.58
CA ILE A 265 -13.03 -11.25 11.95
C ILE A 265 -13.85 -10.07 12.50
N GLU A 266 -15.16 -10.20 12.51
CA GLU A 266 -16.08 -9.16 12.99
C GLU A 266 -15.79 -8.79 14.44
N THR A 267 -15.54 -9.77 15.28
CA THR A 267 -15.17 -9.55 16.69
C THR A 267 -13.81 -8.85 16.81
N ARG A 268 -12.78 -9.35 16.13
CA ARG A 268 -11.41 -8.84 16.27
C ARG A 268 -11.18 -7.49 15.59
N CYS A 269 -11.91 -7.21 14.52
CA CYS A 269 -11.80 -5.97 13.76
C CYS A 269 -12.92 -4.96 14.09
N ALA A 270 -13.73 -5.20 15.12
CA ALA A 270 -14.88 -4.38 15.48
C ALA A 270 -14.54 -2.88 15.63
N GLY A 271 -13.41 -2.56 16.30
CA GLY A 271 -12.99 -1.16 16.46
C GLY A 271 -12.67 -0.47 15.13
N PHE A 272 -11.97 -1.17 14.24
CA PHE A 272 -11.68 -0.67 12.88
C PHE A 272 -12.99 -0.52 12.09
N ALA A 273 -13.85 -1.52 12.14
CA ALA A 273 -15.11 -1.51 11.40
C ALA A 273 -16.02 -0.35 11.85
N ALA A 274 -16.19 -0.15 13.15
CA ALA A 274 -16.97 0.95 13.70
C ALA A 274 -16.37 2.32 13.34
N GLN A 275 -15.04 2.47 13.42
CA GLN A 275 -14.36 3.71 13.08
C GLN A 275 -14.55 4.12 11.62
N TYR A 276 -14.58 3.14 10.71
CA TYR A 276 -14.65 3.39 9.26
C TYR A 276 -15.99 3.01 8.64
N GLY A 277 -17.02 2.69 9.45
CA GLY A 277 -18.40 2.47 9.01
C GLY A 277 -18.60 1.21 8.16
N TYR A 278 -18.03 0.08 8.59
CA TYR A 278 -18.26 -1.21 7.92
C TYR A 278 -19.39 -1.99 8.59
N TRP A 279 -19.42 -2.08 9.92
CA TRP A 279 -20.50 -2.63 10.75
C TRP A 279 -20.46 -2.07 12.16
#